data_9b7047e0e1ff94cd7658e215fc248f34
#
_entry.id   9b7047e0e1ff94cd7658e215fc248f34
#
_cell.length_a   1.000
_cell.length_b   1.000
_cell.length_c   1.000
_cell.angle_alpha   90.00
_cell.angle_beta   90.00
_cell.angle_gamma   90.00
#
_symmetry.space_group_name_H-M   'P 1'
#
loop_
_entity.id
_entity.type
_entity.pdbx_description
1 polymer ?
#
loop_
_entity_poly.entity_id
_entity_poly.type
_entity_poly.pdbx_seq_one_letter_code
_entity_poly.pdbx_strand_id
1 'polypeptide(L)'
;MRIAKTFFVAAAVVSSAAAQERVQFKPEVGHPTFAVREPVLKLKPGTILVSNTMMGPYYTEEGGAFPGEVGPFEIVGATTKDTLVVEVLKVRPNHDIAASSISGSFGGLAGESRVRFLADPIPDRRYVWRLDRERMTGKTALPGSKMREIEIDLQPMLGRVGVAPRGEEAFAGMWPGDFGGNMDAPEVREGTTLYLPIFHDGAYVYFGDGHARQGEGEVGGTGLETSMDVELRFDLIKGKTIDWPRLEDENYIMVAGSARPLIDAFRLAHVELIEWLVEDYGFDRLDAYALLGQLAVSTVANIVDPAYTVIAKFPKRYLPK
;
A
#
# COMPACT_ATOMS: atom_id res chain seq x y z
N MET A 1 4.26 -52.58 52.80
CA MET A 1 3.77 -52.02 51.54
C MET A 1 4.43 -50.66 51.36
N ARG A 2 5.49 -50.58 50.53
CA ARG A 2 6.24 -49.30 50.30
C ARG A 2 5.71 -48.68 49.05
N ILE A 3 5.17 -47.44 49.15
CA ILE A 3 4.67 -46.66 48.04
C ILE A 3 5.87 -45.88 47.48
N ALA A 4 6.27 -46.17 46.23
CA ALA A 4 7.27 -45.43 45.50
C ALA A 4 6.63 -44.15 44.96
N LYS A 5 7.15 -42.98 45.34
CA LYS A 5 6.79 -41.69 44.78
C LYS A 5 7.66 -41.44 43.53
N THR A 6 7.03 -41.49 42.36
CA THR A 6 7.67 -41.11 41.10
C THR A 6 7.61 -39.57 40.97
N PHE A 7 8.78 -38.93 40.95
CA PHE A 7 8.90 -37.52 40.66
C PHE A 7 8.92 -37.33 39.13
N PHE A 8 7.92 -36.66 38.56
CA PHE A 8 7.98 -36.16 37.20
C PHE A 8 8.76 -34.84 37.21
N VAL A 9 9.92 -34.84 36.58
CA VAL A 9 10.66 -33.61 36.27
C VAL A 9 10.09 -33.09 34.94
N ALA A 10 9.30 -32.02 35.01
CA ALA A 10 8.88 -31.30 33.82
C ALA A 10 10.07 -30.52 33.27
N ALA A 11 10.61 -30.95 32.14
CA ALA A 11 11.58 -30.15 31.37
C ALA A 11 10.87 -28.98 30.75
N ALA A 12 11.15 -27.77 31.24
CA ALA A 12 10.72 -26.56 30.59
C ALA A 12 11.49 -26.39 29.27
N VAL A 13 10.82 -26.56 28.15
CA VAL A 13 11.38 -26.21 26.84
C VAL A 13 11.34 -24.68 26.77
N VAL A 14 12.48 -24.05 27.01
CA VAL A 14 12.71 -22.64 26.74
C VAL A 14 12.84 -22.51 25.22
N SER A 15 11.77 -22.20 24.54
CA SER A 15 11.81 -21.75 23.14
C SER A 15 12.51 -20.41 23.12
N SER A 16 13.78 -20.36 22.72
CA SER A 16 14.45 -19.12 22.40
C SER A 16 13.80 -18.58 21.12
N ALA A 17 12.97 -17.55 21.24
CA ALA A 17 12.59 -16.75 20.09
C ALA A 17 13.87 -16.21 19.47
N ALA A 18 14.29 -16.75 18.33
CA ALA A 18 15.41 -16.21 17.57
C ALA A 18 15.09 -14.72 17.30
N ALA A 19 16.04 -13.84 17.59
CA ALA A 19 15.86 -12.42 17.29
C ALA A 19 15.55 -12.28 15.79
N GLN A 20 14.46 -11.59 15.46
CA GLN A 20 14.01 -11.40 14.08
C GLN A 20 15.10 -10.67 13.30
N GLU A 21 15.48 -11.20 12.13
CA GLU A 21 16.54 -10.63 11.29
C GLU A 21 16.10 -9.23 10.82
N ARG A 22 16.92 -8.21 11.07
CA ARG A 22 16.71 -6.83 10.62
C ARG A 22 17.83 -6.43 9.68
N VAL A 23 17.46 -5.96 8.49
CA VAL A 23 18.41 -5.56 7.45
C VAL A 23 18.22 -4.09 7.16
N GLN A 24 19.31 -3.31 7.26
CA GLN A 24 19.34 -1.90 6.88
C GLN A 24 19.65 -1.79 5.39
N PHE A 25 18.85 -1.03 4.65
CA PHE A 25 19.10 -0.75 3.24
C PHE A 25 18.86 0.74 2.97
N LYS A 26 19.88 1.42 2.46
CA LYS A 26 19.75 2.80 2.01
C LYS A 26 19.67 2.83 0.49
N PRO A 27 18.54 3.23 -0.09
CA PRO A 27 18.40 3.28 -1.54
C PRO A 27 19.23 4.42 -2.13
N GLU A 28 19.90 4.13 -3.26
CA GLU A 28 20.69 5.10 -4.03
C GLU A 28 20.08 5.39 -5.40
N VAL A 29 19.29 4.43 -5.92
CA VAL A 29 18.65 4.53 -7.23
C VAL A 29 17.19 4.13 -7.10
N GLY A 30 16.33 4.97 -7.65
CA GLY A 30 14.90 4.65 -7.82
C GLY A 30 14.60 4.20 -9.24
N HIS A 31 13.66 3.32 -9.41
CA HIS A 31 13.22 2.80 -10.70
C HIS A 31 11.89 3.41 -11.13
N PRO A 32 11.76 3.90 -12.37
CA PRO A 32 10.51 4.51 -12.83
C PRO A 32 9.42 3.49 -13.21
N THR A 33 9.72 2.20 -13.12
CA THR A 33 8.81 1.12 -13.54
C THR A 33 8.92 -0.09 -12.63
N PHE A 34 7.79 -0.80 -12.47
CA PHE A 34 7.76 -2.17 -11.96
C PHE A 34 8.14 -3.12 -13.10
N ALA A 35 9.13 -3.95 -12.91
CA ALA A 35 9.61 -4.92 -13.89
C ALA A 35 10.54 -5.94 -13.24
N VAL A 36 10.83 -7.05 -13.92
CA VAL A 36 11.92 -7.95 -13.53
C VAL A 36 13.27 -7.25 -13.79
N ARG A 37 14.12 -7.19 -12.76
CA ARG A 37 15.48 -6.65 -12.81
C ARG A 37 16.38 -7.41 -11.85
N GLU A 38 17.68 -7.20 -11.99
CA GLU A 38 18.64 -7.66 -10.98
C GLU A 38 18.24 -7.09 -9.59
N PRO A 39 18.02 -7.94 -8.57
CA PRO A 39 17.58 -7.47 -7.28
C PRO A 39 18.68 -6.70 -6.55
N VAL A 40 18.29 -5.59 -5.92
CA VAL A 40 19.20 -4.78 -5.10
C VAL A 40 19.62 -5.50 -3.82
N LEU A 41 18.78 -6.43 -3.36
CA LEU A 41 19.03 -7.22 -2.16
C LEU A 41 18.14 -8.48 -2.17
N LYS A 42 18.68 -9.58 -1.59
CA LYS A 42 17.93 -10.82 -1.33
C LYS A 42 17.54 -10.90 0.13
N LEU A 43 16.26 -11.09 0.42
CA LEU A 43 15.70 -11.13 1.75
C LEU A 43 15.12 -12.53 2.04
N LYS A 44 15.40 -13.07 3.21
CA LYS A 44 14.74 -14.31 3.66
C LYS A 44 13.33 -13.99 4.17
N PRO A 45 12.37 -14.93 4.04
CA PRO A 45 11.09 -14.81 4.73
C PRO A 45 11.27 -14.55 6.24
N GLY A 46 10.44 -13.66 6.80
CA GLY A 46 10.53 -13.20 8.18
C GLY A 46 11.49 -12.02 8.42
N THR A 47 12.29 -11.59 7.42
CA THR A 47 13.22 -10.46 7.56
C THR A 47 12.45 -9.14 7.63
N ILE A 48 12.87 -8.26 8.55
CA ILE A 48 12.46 -6.85 8.59
C ILE A 48 13.48 -6.01 7.81
N LEU A 49 13.02 -5.41 6.74
CA LEU A 49 13.77 -4.39 6.01
C LEU A 49 13.54 -3.03 6.67
N VAL A 50 14.62 -2.35 7.05
CA VAL A 50 14.61 -0.96 7.52
C VAL A 50 15.22 -0.10 6.43
N SER A 51 14.42 0.79 5.86
CA SER A 51 14.81 1.57 4.70
C SER A 51 14.09 2.92 4.68
N ASN A 52 14.17 3.60 3.55
CA ASN A 52 13.38 4.79 3.27
C ASN A 52 12.93 4.79 1.80
N THR A 53 11.86 5.52 1.49
CA THR A 53 11.53 5.85 0.09
C THR A 53 12.53 6.87 -0.43
N MET A 54 12.68 6.94 -1.76
CA MET A 54 13.62 7.91 -2.36
C MET A 54 13.16 9.35 -2.09
N MET A 55 14.12 10.22 -1.77
CA MET A 55 13.91 11.68 -1.83
C MET A 55 14.33 12.18 -3.21
N GLY A 56 13.61 13.16 -3.75
CA GLY A 56 13.95 13.71 -5.07
C GLY A 56 13.35 15.09 -5.32
N PRO A 57 13.71 15.71 -6.45
CA PRO A 57 13.26 17.06 -6.82
C PRO A 57 11.73 17.20 -6.87
N TYR A 58 11.01 16.13 -7.17
CA TYR A 58 9.55 16.12 -7.17
C TYR A 58 8.93 16.69 -5.88
N TYR A 59 9.53 16.40 -4.74
CA TYR A 59 9.02 16.85 -3.43
C TYR A 59 9.41 18.29 -3.09
N THR A 60 10.46 18.82 -3.70
CA THR A 60 11.05 20.12 -3.32
C THR A 60 10.95 21.20 -4.38
N GLU A 61 10.83 20.83 -5.64
CA GLU A 61 10.90 21.72 -6.80
C GLU A 61 9.64 21.61 -7.66
N GLU A 62 9.22 22.71 -8.26
CA GLU A 62 8.16 22.71 -9.25
C GLU A 62 8.64 22.03 -10.55
N GLY A 63 7.87 21.08 -11.05
CA GLY A 63 8.25 20.28 -12.22
C GLY A 63 9.41 19.31 -12.01
N GLY A 64 9.81 19.09 -10.75
CA GLY A 64 10.85 18.12 -10.40
C GLY A 64 10.47 16.69 -10.76
N ALA A 65 11.45 15.87 -11.15
CA ALA A 65 11.22 14.48 -11.51
C ALA A 65 10.95 13.61 -10.27
N PHE A 66 9.98 12.69 -10.38
CA PHE A 66 9.71 11.68 -9.38
C PHE A 66 10.94 10.74 -9.24
N PRO A 67 11.37 10.41 -8.01
CA PRO A 67 12.62 9.70 -7.79
C PRO A 67 12.58 8.20 -8.14
N GLY A 68 11.39 7.64 -8.34
CA GLY A 68 11.19 6.22 -8.64
C GLY A 68 11.04 5.33 -7.41
N GLU A 69 10.80 4.04 -7.67
CA GLU A 69 10.55 3.01 -6.67
C GLU A 69 11.85 2.40 -6.14
N VAL A 70 11.86 2.05 -4.88
CA VAL A 70 12.96 1.34 -4.22
C VAL A 70 12.78 -0.16 -4.45
N GLY A 71 13.84 -0.83 -4.91
CA GLY A 71 13.83 -2.26 -5.23
C GLY A 71 14.47 -2.55 -6.59
N PRO A 72 14.26 -3.77 -7.19
CA PRO A 72 13.48 -4.85 -6.58
C PRO A 72 14.24 -5.58 -5.48
N PHE A 73 13.49 -6.09 -4.52
CA PHE A 73 14.00 -7.03 -3.52
C PHE A 73 13.57 -8.44 -3.92
N GLU A 74 14.51 -9.38 -3.93
CA GLU A 74 14.21 -10.80 -4.12
C GLU A 74 13.86 -11.44 -2.77
N ILE A 75 12.72 -12.09 -2.68
CA ILE A 75 12.33 -12.89 -1.50
C ILE A 75 12.77 -14.33 -1.72
N VAL A 76 13.76 -14.77 -0.95
CA VAL A 76 14.39 -16.07 -1.12
C VAL A 76 13.37 -17.20 -0.97
N GLY A 77 13.28 -18.05 -1.98
CA GLY A 77 12.36 -19.19 -2.01
C GLY A 77 10.91 -18.85 -2.34
N ALA A 78 10.60 -17.59 -2.68
CA ALA A 78 9.30 -17.24 -3.24
C ALA A 78 9.13 -17.88 -4.64
N THR A 79 7.95 -18.44 -4.88
CA THR A 79 7.58 -19.01 -6.18
C THR A 79 6.22 -18.49 -6.64
N THR A 80 5.92 -18.66 -7.92
CA THR A 80 4.62 -18.29 -8.49
C THR A 80 3.42 -19.08 -7.94
N LYS A 81 3.67 -20.03 -7.01
CA LYS A 81 2.64 -20.81 -6.31
C LYS A 81 2.37 -20.30 -4.90
N ASP A 82 3.01 -19.23 -4.51
CA ASP A 82 2.95 -18.66 -3.17
C ASP A 82 2.29 -17.27 -3.20
N THR A 83 1.93 -16.75 -2.03
CA THR A 83 1.52 -15.37 -1.84
C THR A 83 2.59 -14.64 -1.05
N LEU A 84 2.99 -13.47 -1.51
CA LEU A 84 3.88 -12.58 -0.76
C LEU A 84 3.10 -11.88 0.35
N VAL A 85 3.69 -11.84 1.54
CA VAL A 85 3.17 -11.09 2.70
C VAL A 85 4.10 -9.90 2.96
N VAL A 86 3.53 -8.70 3.05
CA VAL A 86 4.25 -7.46 3.38
C VAL A 86 3.56 -6.81 4.58
N GLU A 87 4.18 -6.89 5.75
CA GLU A 87 3.67 -6.19 6.93
C GLU A 87 4.30 -4.80 7.03
N VAL A 88 3.47 -3.78 7.10
CA VAL A 88 3.89 -2.40 7.27
C VAL A 88 4.04 -2.11 8.77
N LEU A 89 5.26 -2.25 9.27
CA LEU A 89 5.56 -2.08 10.70
C LEU A 89 5.76 -0.60 11.07
N LYS A 90 6.22 0.20 10.11
CA LYS A 90 6.45 1.63 10.30
C LYS A 90 6.42 2.37 8.98
N VAL A 91 5.75 3.51 8.96
CA VAL A 91 5.82 4.52 7.90
C VAL A 91 5.79 5.89 8.55
N ARG A 92 6.85 6.69 8.40
CA ARG A 92 6.97 8.02 9.00
C ARG A 92 7.66 8.98 8.04
N PRO A 93 7.16 10.22 7.88
CA PRO A 93 7.89 11.24 7.15
C PRO A 93 9.31 11.43 7.71
N ASN A 94 10.30 11.51 6.86
CA ASN A 94 11.69 11.74 7.25
C ASN A 94 12.21 13.13 6.87
N HIS A 95 11.34 13.96 6.28
CA HIS A 95 11.58 15.37 5.98
C HIS A 95 10.51 16.27 6.60
N ASP A 96 10.84 17.55 6.79
CA ASP A 96 9.95 18.56 7.36
C ASP A 96 9.11 19.29 6.29
N ILE A 97 9.16 18.78 5.05
CA ILE A 97 8.46 19.35 3.89
C ILE A 97 7.72 18.24 3.15
N ALA A 98 6.49 18.54 2.74
CA ALA A 98 5.73 17.80 1.75
C ALA A 98 5.18 18.76 0.69
N ALA A 99 4.81 18.22 -0.47
CA ALA A 99 4.19 18.97 -1.54
C ALA A 99 2.86 18.33 -1.94
N SER A 100 1.88 19.15 -2.32
CA SER A 100 0.73 18.71 -3.08
C SER A 100 0.47 19.66 -4.23
N SER A 101 -0.19 19.19 -5.28
CA SER A 101 -0.48 20.01 -6.45
C SER A 101 -1.87 19.71 -7.00
N ILE A 102 -2.39 20.68 -7.74
CA ILE A 102 -3.51 20.49 -8.66
C ILE A 102 -3.04 20.88 -10.06
N SER A 103 -3.54 20.18 -11.07
CA SER A 103 -3.20 20.43 -12.46
C SER A 103 -4.43 20.34 -13.34
N GLY A 104 -4.45 21.10 -14.42
CA GLY A 104 -5.48 21.03 -15.45
C GLY A 104 -5.39 19.76 -16.29
N SER A 105 -4.28 19.04 -16.25
CA SER A 105 -4.04 17.83 -17.04
C SER A 105 -4.05 16.52 -16.24
N PHE A 106 -3.98 16.58 -14.90
CA PHE A 106 -3.93 15.41 -14.03
C PHE A 106 -4.70 15.67 -12.73
N GLY A 107 -5.58 14.74 -12.37
CA GLY A 107 -6.44 14.84 -11.19
C GLY A 107 -7.84 14.31 -11.47
N GLY A 108 -8.56 13.91 -10.44
CA GLY A 108 -9.90 13.32 -10.53
C GLY A 108 -10.95 14.26 -11.13
N LEU A 109 -10.69 15.56 -11.12
CA LEU A 109 -11.56 16.60 -11.73
C LEU A 109 -10.91 17.26 -12.94
N ALA A 110 -9.75 16.80 -13.37
CA ALA A 110 -9.03 17.32 -14.55
C ALA A 110 -9.45 16.60 -15.84
N GLY A 111 -9.20 17.22 -16.98
CA GLY A 111 -9.12 16.57 -18.31
C GLY A 111 -10.41 16.23 -19.03
N GLU A 112 -11.57 16.09 -18.37
CA GLU A 112 -12.83 15.81 -19.08
C GLU A 112 -13.89 16.87 -18.81
N SER A 113 -14.30 17.55 -19.87
CA SER A 113 -15.18 18.72 -19.93
C SER A 113 -16.64 18.51 -19.47
N ARG A 114 -16.96 17.42 -18.81
CA ARG A 114 -18.33 17.13 -18.35
C ARG A 114 -18.66 17.68 -16.96
N VAL A 115 -17.65 18.12 -16.23
CA VAL A 115 -17.85 18.75 -14.93
C VAL A 115 -18.02 20.25 -15.12
N ARG A 116 -19.14 20.79 -14.71
CA ARG A 116 -19.57 22.15 -15.02
C ARG A 116 -18.54 23.24 -14.70
N PHE A 117 -17.79 23.10 -13.62
CA PHE A 117 -16.81 24.13 -13.24
C PHE A 117 -15.46 23.98 -13.96
N LEU A 118 -15.28 22.91 -14.74
CA LEU A 118 -14.11 22.67 -15.58
C LEU A 118 -14.28 23.20 -17.01
N ALA A 119 -15.31 23.99 -17.28
CA ALA A 119 -15.42 24.74 -18.54
C ALA A 119 -14.21 25.68 -18.74
N ASP A 120 -13.63 26.17 -17.64
CA ASP A 120 -12.36 26.89 -17.63
C ASP A 120 -11.22 25.96 -17.21
N PRO A 121 -10.01 26.07 -17.82
CA PRO A 121 -8.87 25.27 -17.42
C PRO A 121 -8.54 25.43 -15.94
N ILE A 122 -8.35 24.33 -15.23
CA ILE A 122 -7.83 24.36 -13.86
C ILE A 122 -6.39 24.86 -13.93
N PRO A 123 -6.03 25.95 -13.24
CA PRO A 123 -4.65 26.41 -13.23
C PRO A 123 -3.77 25.45 -12.42
N ASP A 124 -2.57 25.21 -12.89
CA ASP A 124 -1.58 24.48 -12.11
C ASP A 124 -1.26 25.25 -10.83
N ARG A 125 -1.26 24.57 -9.71
CA ARG A 125 -0.92 25.16 -8.42
C ARG A 125 -0.26 24.13 -7.52
N ARG A 126 0.88 24.50 -6.96
CA ARG A 126 1.61 23.72 -5.96
C ARG A 126 1.41 24.33 -4.58
N TYR A 127 1.23 23.47 -3.58
CA TYR A 127 1.19 23.80 -2.16
C TYR A 127 2.37 23.16 -1.45
N VAL A 128 3.14 23.95 -0.73
CA VAL A 128 4.24 23.47 0.12
C VAL A 128 3.72 23.37 1.54
N TRP A 129 3.88 22.20 2.13
CA TRP A 129 3.46 21.91 3.48
C TRP A 129 4.67 21.80 4.38
N ARG A 130 4.60 22.42 5.56
CA ARG A 130 5.57 22.23 6.62
C ARG A 130 5.06 21.16 7.56
N LEU A 131 5.87 20.13 7.78
CA LEU A 131 5.51 18.99 8.61
C LEU A 131 6.13 19.12 9.99
N ASP A 132 5.31 18.92 11.01
CA ASP A 132 5.75 18.66 12.38
C ASP A 132 5.71 17.16 12.61
N ARG A 133 6.87 16.50 12.51
CA ARG A 133 7.00 15.04 12.60
C ARG A 133 6.80 14.50 14.01
N GLU A 134 6.97 15.33 15.04
CA GLU A 134 6.73 14.94 16.44
C GLU A 134 5.24 14.98 16.75
N ARG A 135 4.55 16.05 16.35
CA ARG A 135 3.11 16.22 16.53
C ARG A 135 2.30 15.50 15.48
N MET A 136 2.94 15.00 14.43
CA MET A 136 2.28 14.39 13.27
C MET A 136 1.21 15.32 12.66
N THR A 137 1.58 16.58 12.41
CA THR A 137 0.74 17.58 11.75
C THR A 137 1.44 18.20 10.55
N GLY A 138 0.67 18.69 9.59
CA GLY A 138 1.15 19.40 8.41
C GLY A 138 0.41 20.72 8.23
N LYS A 139 1.14 21.80 7.91
CA LYS A 139 0.58 23.14 7.76
C LYS A 139 0.93 23.76 6.41
N THR A 140 -0.06 24.39 5.77
CA THR A 140 0.14 25.14 4.51
C THR A 140 -0.66 26.43 4.47
N ALA A 141 -0.21 27.35 3.64
CA ALA A 141 -0.93 28.61 3.34
C ALA A 141 -2.02 28.38 2.28
N LEU A 142 -3.16 29.03 2.48
CA LEU A 142 -4.29 29.09 1.55
C LEU A 142 -4.58 30.55 1.16
N PRO A 143 -3.73 31.19 0.34
CA PRO A 143 -3.75 32.63 0.13
C PRO A 143 -5.06 33.14 -0.49
N GLY A 144 -5.75 32.32 -1.29
CA GLY A 144 -7.04 32.64 -1.89
C GLY A 144 -8.26 32.43 -0.98
N SER A 145 -8.08 31.85 0.20
CA SER A 145 -9.17 31.49 1.12
C SER A 145 -9.27 32.45 2.30
N LYS A 146 -10.47 32.60 2.87
CA LYS A 146 -10.67 33.37 4.11
C LYS A 146 -9.88 32.80 5.28
N MET A 147 -9.68 31.49 5.32
CA MET A 147 -8.94 30.76 6.34
C MET A 147 -7.43 31.10 6.37
N ARG A 148 -6.86 31.53 5.22
CA ARG A 148 -5.45 31.92 5.05
C ARG A 148 -4.43 30.81 5.21
N GLU A 149 -4.61 29.89 6.14
CA GLU A 149 -3.76 28.72 6.40
C GLU A 149 -4.60 27.59 7.00
N ILE A 150 -4.07 26.38 6.94
CA ILE A 150 -4.68 25.19 7.54
C ILE A 150 -3.57 24.32 8.15
N GLU A 151 -3.86 23.70 9.29
CA GLU A 151 -3.10 22.62 9.90
C GLU A 151 -3.98 21.35 9.91
N ILE A 152 -3.40 20.22 9.52
CA ILE A 152 -4.09 18.93 9.45
C ILE A 152 -3.25 17.85 10.10
N ASP A 153 -3.90 16.81 10.62
CA ASP A 153 -3.22 15.61 11.12
C ASP A 153 -2.63 14.81 9.97
N LEU A 154 -1.43 14.27 10.16
CA LEU A 154 -0.80 13.36 9.20
C LEU A 154 -1.32 11.93 9.39
N GLN A 155 -1.41 11.20 8.29
CA GLN A 155 -1.72 9.78 8.22
C GLN A 155 -0.78 9.14 7.17
N PRO A 156 0.48 8.89 7.53
CA PRO A 156 1.48 8.42 6.59
C PRO A 156 1.13 7.07 6.00
N MET A 157 1.37 6.95 4.69
CA MET A 157 1.12 5.76 3.91
C MET A 157 2.15 5.61 2.78
N LEU A 158 2.14 4.45 2.11
CA LEU A 158 2.86 4.20 0.87
C LEU A 158 1.86 4.13 -0.27
N GLY A 159 1.97 5.02 -1.26
CA GLY A 159 1.17 4.98 -2.48
C GLY A 159 1.49 3.75 -3.32
N ARG A 160 2.77 3.35 -3.34
CA ARG A 160 3.28 2.28 -4.19
C ARG A 160 3.88 1.14 -3.39
N VAL A 161 3.27 -0.02 -3.52
CA VAL A 161 3.84 -1.31 -3.09
C VAL A 161 3.41 -2.36 -4.12
N GLY A 162 4.36 -3.05 -4.74
CA GLY A 162 4.03 -4.02 -5.78
C GLY A 162 5.17 -5.00 -6.05
N VAL A 163 4.86 -6.00 -6.85
CA VAL A 163 5.83 -6.98 -7.36
C VAL A 163 6.08 -6.74 -8.85
N ALA A 164 7.07 -7.42 -9.44
CA ALA A 164 7.24 -7.42 -10.89
C ALA A 164 5.98 -8.00 -11.57
N PRO A 165 5.42 -7.32 -12.59
CA PRO A 165 4.22 -7.75 -13.30
C PRO A 165 4.42 -9.08 -14.05
N ARG A 166 3.33 -9.64 -14.59
CA ARG A 166 3.34 -10.91 -15.34
C ARG A 166 4.22 -10.85 -16.58
N GLY A 167 4.80 -11.97 -16.94
CA GLY A 167 5.57 -12.13 -18.18
C GLY A 167 6.78 -11.18 -18.21
N GLU A 168 7.01 -10.58 -19.37
CA GLU A 168 8.09 -9.60 -19.59
C GLU A 168 7.56 -8.15 -19.54
N GLU A 169 6.42 -7.91 -18.90
CA GLU A 169 5.81 -6.60 -18.84
C GLU A 169 6.58 -5.66 -17.90
N ALA A 170 6.54 -4.38 -18.24
CA ALA A 170 7.05 -3.31 -17.41
C ALA A 170 6.00 -2.19 -17.35
N PHE A 171 5.47 -1.94 -16.16
CA PHE A 171 4.51 -0.86 -15.94
C PHE A 171 5.20 0.36 -15.33
N ALA A 172 4.88 1.55 -15.87
CA ALA A 172 5.32 2.79 -15.24
C ALA A 172 4.84 2.87 -13.78
N GLY A 173 5.63 3.54 -12.93
CA GLY A 173 5.34 3.64 -11.50
C GLY A 173 3.92 4.10 -11.15
N MET A 174 3.26 4.85 -12.04
CA MET A 174 1.88 5.32 -11.88
C MET A 174 0.79 4.26 -12.13
N TRP A 175 1.13 3.02 -12.48
CA TRP A 175 0.13 1.99 -12.77
C TRP A 175 -0.18 1.14 -11.55
N PRO A 176 -1.43 1.10 -11.06
CA PRO A 176 -1.91 0.04 -10.19
C PRO A 176 -2.43 -1.14 -11.02
N GLY A 177 -2.41 -2.33 -10.44
CA GLY A 177 -2.90 -3.54 -11.10
C GLY A 177 -2.95 -4.75 -10.17
N ASP A 178 -3.05 -5.93 -10.77
CA ASP A 178 -3.02 -7.20 -10.06
C ASP A 178 -1.68 -7.43 -9.32
N PHE A 179 -0.62 -6.76 -9.75
CA PHE A 179 0.71 -6.78 -9.12
C PHE A 179 0.86 -5.79 -7.94
N GLY A 180 -0.19 -5.10 -7.53
CA GLY A 180 -0.15 -3.95 -6.62
C GLY A 180 0.17 -2.67 -7.38
N GLY A 181 1.38 -2.13 -7.20
CA GLY A 181 1.82 -0.90 -7.88
C GLY A 181 1.30 0.36 -7.21
N ASN A 182 0.86 1.32 -7.99
CA ASN A 182 0.36 2.63 -7.54
C ASN A 182 -1.10 2.56 -7.09
N MET A 183 -1.37 1.79 -6.04
CA MET A 183 -2.73 1.65 -5.52
C MET A 183 -3.26 2.93 -4.87
N ASP A 184 -2.36 3.79 -4.38
CA ASP A 184 -2.65 5.00 -3.62
C ASP A 184 -3.74 4.79 -2.57
N ALA A 185 -3.63 3.64 -1.89
CA ALA A 185 -4.60 3.22 -0.92
C ALA A 185 -4.21 3.72 0.48
N PRO A 186 -5.01 4.61 1.12
CA PRO A 186 -4.75 5.09 2.48
C PRO A 186 -4.64 3.99 3.53
N GLU A 187 -5.07 2.78 3.18
CA GLU A 187 -4.94 1.57 3.99
C GLU A 187 -3.52 1.00 4.03
N VAL A 188 -2.65 1.35 3.06
CA VAL A 188 -1.25 0.88 3.03
C VAL A 188 -0.41 1.69 4.00
N ARG A 189 -0.62 1.47 5.29
CA ARG A 189 -0.04 2.23 6.40
C ARG A 189 0.41 1.34 7.55
N GLU A 190 1.05 1.92 8.55
CA GLU A 190 1.47 1.21 9.75
C GLU A 190 0.33 0.40 10.38
N GLY A 191 0.61 -0.88 10.66
CA GLY A 191 -0.35 -1.83 11.20
C GLY A 191 -1.16 -2.61 10.17
N THR A 192 -0.92 -2.40 8.88
CA THR A 192 -1.57 -3.15 7.79
C THR A 192 -0.63 -4.22 7.25
N THR A 193 -1.19 -5.38 6.93
CA THR A 193 -0.55 -6.46 6.18
C THR A 193 -1.11 -6.46 4.76
N LEU A 194 -0.21 -6.45 3.76
CA LEU A 194 -0.53 -6.65 2.36
C LEU A 194 -0.22 -8.08 1.95
N TYR A 195 -1.05 -8.64 1.12
CA TYR A 195 -0.86 -9.90 0.43
C TYR A 195 -0.82 -9.62 -1.07
N LEU A 196 0.26 -10.00 -1.72
CA LEU A 196 0.45 -9.74 -3.15
C LEU A 196 0.62 -11.06 -3.92
N PRO A 197 0.06 -11.17 -5.13
CA PRO A 197 0.34 -12.28 -6.03
C PRO A 197 1.82 -12.32 -6.39
N ILE A 198 2.36 -13.49 -6.72
CA ILE A 198 3.74 -13.64 -7.19
C ILE A 198 3.71 -14.13 -8.64
N PHE A 199 4.26 -13.34 -9.56
CA PHE A 199 4.29 -13.67 -10.99
C PHE A 199 5.65 -14.20 -11.47
N HIS A 200 6.69 -14.03 -10.64
CA HIS A 200 8.04 -14.52 -10.91
C HIS A 200 8.64 -15.12 -9.65
N ASP A 201 9.39 -16.20 -9.78
CA ASP A 201 10.15 -16.76 -8.66
C ASP A 201 11.09 -15.67 -8.12
N GLY A 202 11.05 -15.46 -6.80
CA GLY A 202 11.71 -14.34 -6.13
C GLY A 202 10.83 -13.10 -5.89
N ALA A 203 9.62 -13.06 -6.42
CA ALA A 203 8.61 -11.98 -6.29
C ALA A 203 9.04 -10.61 -6.86
N TYR A 204 10.28 -10.17 -6.69
CA TYR A 204 10.81 -8.86 -7.13
C TYR A 204 9.97 -7.67 -6.63
N VAL A 205 10.06 -7.44 -5.32
CA VAL A 205 9.22 -6.46 -4.61
C VAL A 205 9.78 -5.05 -4.74
N TYR A 206 8.88 -4.09 -4.93
CA TYR A 206 9.15 -2.65 -4.94
C TYR A 206 8.26 -1.92 -3.96
N PHE A 207 8.73 -0.79 -3.44
CA PHE A 207 7.91 0.17 -2.71
C PHE A 207 8.40 1.60 -2.97
N GLY A 208 7.53 2.57 -2.75
CA GLY A 208 7.86 3.98 -2.95
C GLY A 208 6.70 4.89 -2.63
N ASP A 209 6.79 6.13 -3.10
CA ASP A 209 5.69 7.07 -3.12
C ASP A 209 5.07 7.30 -1.74
N GLY A 210 5.83 7.96 -0.88
CA GLY A 210 5.41 8.23 0.49
C GLY A 210 4.47 9.43 0.56
N HIS A 211 3.26 9.23 1.05
CA HIS A 211 2.31 10.31 1.33
C HIS A 211 2.20 10.55 2.83
N ALA A 212 2.49 11.76 3.28
CA ALA A 212 2.27 12.14 4.68
C ALA A 212 0.78 12.13 5.04
N ARG A 213 -0.09 12.32 4.04
CA ARG A 213 -1.55 12.13 4.08
C ARG A 213 -2.11 12.10 2.67
N GLN A 214 -3.16 11.32 2.48
CA GLN A 214 -3.99 11.34 1.28
C GLN A 214 -5.47 11.29 1.68
N GLY A 215 -6.31 12.03 0.98
CA GLY A 215 -7.76 11.88 1.05
C GLY A 215 -8.25 10.81 0.08
N GLU A 216 -9.42 10.23 0.36
CA GLU A 216 -10.05 9.26 -0.53
C GLU A 216 -10.19 9.81 -1.96
N GLY A 217 -9.84 8.96 -2.93
CA GLY A 217 -9.88 9.28 -4.35
C GLY A 217 -8.66 10.04 -4.87
N GLU A 218 -7.77 10.51 -4.00
CA GLU A 218 -6.63 11.36 -4.39
C GLU A 218 -7.02 12.49 -5.35
N VAL A 219 -8.15 13.10 -5.10
CA VAL A 219 -8.91 13.93 -6.06
C VAL A 219 -8.10 15.03 -6.72
N GLY A 220 -7.10 15.57 -6.02
CA GLY A 220 -6.21 16.61 -6.54
C GLY A 220 -5.19 16.11 -7.55
N GLY A 221 -4.92 14.81 -7.58
CA GLY A 221 -3.86 14.18 -8.39
C GLY A 221 -2.56 13.94 -7.64
N THR A 222 -2.47 14.36 -6.38
CA THR A 222 -1.35 14.07 -5.48
C THR A 222 -1.84 13.95 -4.05
N GLY A 223 -1.16 13.11 -3.26
CA GLY A 223 -1.23 13.16 -1.81
C GLY A 223 -0.44 14.35 -1.23
N LEU A 224 -0.05 14.27 0.04
CA LEU A 224 1.02 15.08 0.64
C LEU A 224 2.34 14.36 0.42
N GLU A 225 2.93 14.62 -0.72
CA GLU A 225 4.09 13.94 -1.26
C GLU A 225 5.36 14.24 -0.47
N THR A 226 5.99 13.21 0.09
CA THR A 226 7.28 13.32 0.78
C THR A 226 7.96 11.96 0.90
N SER A 227 9.23 11.92 1.25
CA SER A 227 9.88 10.64 1.53
C SER A 227 9.61 10.16 2.95
N MET A 228 9.65 8.83 3.13
CA MET A 228 9.32 8.12 4.36
C MET A 228 10.46 7.24 4.84
N ASP A 229 10.66 7.17 6.15
CA ASP A 229 11.31 6.03 6.77
C ASP A 229 10.30 4.89 6.86
N VAL A 230 10.72 3.67 6.52
CA VAL A 230 9.88 2.49 6.52
C VAL A 230 10.53 1.32 7.25
N GLU A 231 9.69 0.50 7.89
CA GLU A 231 10.04 -0.84 8.34
C GLU A 231 9.00 -1.79 7.77
N LEU A 232 9.45 -2.68 6.89
CA LEU A 232 8.60 -3.65 6.19
C LEU A 232 9.09 -5.07 6.52
N ARG A 233 8.19 -5.96 6.97
CA ARG A 233 8.49 -7.37 7.12
C ARG A 233 7.95 -8.13 5.92
N PHE A 234 8.83 -8.93 5.30
CA PHE A 234 8.46 -9.79 4.18
C PHE A 234 8.35 -11.23 4.62
N ASP A 235 7.27 -11.91 4.22
CA ASP A 235 7.06 -13.32 4.48
C ASP A 235 6.32 -13.98 3.30
N LEU A 236 6.08 -15.29 3.36
CA LEU A 236 5.43 -16.08 2.32
C LEU A 236 4.34 -16.99 2.89
N ILE A 237 3.18 -16.98 2.24
CA ILE A 237 2.21 -18.07 2.39
C ILE A 237 2.49 -19.08 1.29
N LYS A 238 3.07 -20.20 1.68
CA LYS A 238 3.49 -21.25 0.75
C LYS A 238 2.29 -22.04 0.21
N GLY A 239 2.32 -22.31 -1.09
CA GLY A 239 1.34 -23.15 -1.75
C GLY A 239 -0.07 -22.56 -1.85
N LYS A 240 -0.21 -21.23 -1.67
CA LYS A 240 -1.45 -20.49 -1.84
C LYS A 240 -1.22 -19.33 -2.79
N THR A 241 -2.07 -19.18 -3.79
CA THR A 241 -2.08 -18.05 -4.73
C THR A 241 -3.30 -17.18 -4.52
N ILE A 242 -3.16 -15.92 -4.86
CA ILE A 242 -4.26 -14.93 -4.95
C ILE A 242 -4.16 -14.23 -6.29
N ASP A 243 -5.24 -13.67 -6.80
CA ASP A 243 -5.26 -13.01 -8.10
C ASP A 243 -5.10 -11.49 -8.00
N TRP A 244 -5.53 -10.90 -6.88
CA TRP A 244 -5.47 -9.45 -6.64
C TRP A 244 -4.91 -9.13 -5.25
N PRO A 245 -4.34 -7.92 -5.06
CA PRO A 245 -3.84 -7.50 -3.76
C PRO A 245 -4.92 -7.54 -2.69
N ARG A 246 -4.61 -8.19 -1.57
CA ARG A 246 -5.43 -8.23 -0.35
C ARG A 246 -4.75 -7.44 0.75
N LEU A 247 -5.51 -6.83 1.63
CA LEU A 247 -5.02 -6.09 2.77
C LEU A 247 -5.77 -6.53 4.03
N GLU A 248 -5.10 -6.41 5.16
CA GLU A 248 -5.69 -6.75 6.45
C GLU A 248 -5.17 -5.80 7.52
N ASP A 249 -6.08 -5.25 8.31
CA ASP A 249 -5.75 -4.50 9.51
C ASP A 249 -6.45 -5.11 10.75
N GLU A 250 -6.44 -4.42 11.87
CA GLU A 250 -7.11 -4.86 13.09
C GLU A 250 -8.63 -5.09 12.89
N ASN A 251 -9.28 -4.30 12.02
CA ASN A 251 -10.72 -4.21 11.90
C ASN A 251 -11.29 -4.87 10.65
N TYR A 252 -10.52 -4.95 9.57
CA TYR A 252 -11.01 -5.34 8.26
C TYR A 252 -10.09 -6.33 7.56
N ILE A 253 -10.69 -7.21 6.76
CA ILE A 253 -10.07 -7.80 5.58
C ILE A 253 -10.52 -6.98 4.36
N MET A 254 -9.63 -6.76 3.40
CA MET A 254 -9.84 -5.81 2.31
C MET A 254 -9.22 -6.31 1.02
N VAL A 255 -9.80 -5.92 -0.11
CA VAL A 255 -9.24 -6.20 -1.44
C VAL A 255 -9.12 -4.92 -2.23
N ALA A 256 -7.97 -4.73 -2.87
CA ALA A 256 -7.73 -3.66 -3.83
C ALA A 256 -8.04 -4.15 -5.24
N GLY A 257 -9.02 -3.55 -5.90
CA GLY A 257 -9.33 -3.78 -7.30
C GLY A 257 -8.99 -2.55 -8.13
N SER A 258 -8.18 -2.72 -9.17
CA SER A 258 -7.72 -1.60 -10.00
C SER A 258 -8.10 -1.77 -11.45
N ALA A 259 -8.94 -0.88 -11.98
CA ALA A 259 -9.44 -0.92 -13.36
C ALA A 259 -10.01 0.44 -13.81
N ARG A 260 -10.24 0.60 -15.11
CA ARG A 260 -11.10 1.64 -15.71
C ARG A 260 -12.20 0.96 -16.55
N PRO A 261 -13.44 1.45 -16.47
CA PRO A 261 -13.93 2.54 -15.61
C PRO A 261 -14.03 2.14 -14.13
N LEU A 262 -14.30 3.09 -13.23
CA LEU A 262 -14.37 2.89 -11.76
C LEU A 262 -15.31 1.75 -11.35
N ILE A 263 -16.41 1.55 -12.07
CA ILE A 263 -17.38 0.47 -11.80
C ILE A 263 -16.75 -0.93 -11.94
N ASP A 264 -15.75 -1.08 -12.81
CA ASP A 264 -15.07 -2.36 -13.00
C ASP A 264 -14.05 -2.58 -11.87
N ALA A 265 -13.36 -1.55 -11.40
CA ALA A 265 -12.55 -1.62 -10.18
C ALA A 265 -13.40 -2.04 -8.96
N PHE A 266 -14.59 -1.43 -8.81
CA PHE A 266 -15.54 -1.77 -7.76
C PHE A 266 -15.98 -3.25 -7.83
N ARG A 267 -16.39 -3.73 -9.00
CA ARG A 267 -16.82 -5.12 -9.21
C ARG A 267 -15.70 -6.09 -8.88
N LEU A 268 -14.52 -5.82 -9.37
CA LEU A 268 -13.34 -6.63 -9.18
C LEU A 268 -13.00 -6.77 -7.69
N ALA A 269 -12.88 -5.66 -6.96
CA ALA A 269 -12.59 -5.68 -5.53
C ALA A 269 -13.62 -6.50 -4.72
N HIS A 270 -14.92 -6.41 -5.07
CA HIS A 270 -15.96 -7.14 -4.37
C HIS A 270 -16.02 -8.62 -4.71
N VAL A 271 -15.79 -8.98 -5.99
CA VAL A 271 -15.72 -10.39 -6.40
C VAL A 271 -14.57 -11.09 -5.68
N GLU A 272 -13.39 -10.49 -5.67
CA GLU A 272 -12.22 -11.03 -4.99
C GLU A 272 -12.40 -11.10 -3.46
N LEU A 273 -13.13 -10.15 -2.87
CA LEU A 273 -13.48 -10.20 -1.45
C LEU A 273 -14.45 -11.35 -1.13
N ILE A 274 -15.40 -11.64 -2.03
CA ILE A 274 -16.28 -12.82 -1.91
C ILE A 274 -15.45 -14.10 -1.96
N GLU A 275 -14.55 -14.22 -2.95
CA GLU A 275 -13.68 -15.41 -3.06
C GLU A 275 -12.84 -15.59 -1.79
N TRP A 276 -12.29 -14.52 -1.22
CA TRP A 276 -11.57 -14.60 0.04
C TRP A 276 -12.44 -15.09 1.21
N LEU A 277 -13.68 -14.60 1.33
CA LEU A 277 -14.63 -15.05 2.35
C LEU A 277 -14.98 -16.54 2.18
N VAL A 278 -15.10 -17.01 0.95
CA VAL A 278 -15.39 -18.42 0.63
C VAL A 278 -14.18 -19.31 0.97
N GLU A 279 -13.00 -18.94 0.45
CA GLU A 279 -11.79 -19.77 0.52
C GLU A 279 -11.28 -19.91 1.95
N ASP A 280 -11.19 -18.81 2.69
CA ASP A 280 -10.51 -18.78 3.98
C ASP A 280 -11.46 -18.84 5.17
N TYR A 281 -12.71 -18.43 4.98
CA TYR A 281 -13.68 -18.34 6.08
C TYR A 281 -14.88 -19.26 5.91
N GLY A 282 -14.97 -20.01 4.79
CA GLY A 282 -15.98 -21.03 4.58
C GLY A 282 -17.40 -20.51 4.39
N PHE A 283 -17.55 -19.25 3.95
CA PHE A 283 -18.87 -18.73 3.58
C PHE A 283 -19.39 -19.41 2.31
N ASP A 284 -20.71 -19.57 2.22
CA ASP A 284 -21.35 -19.80 0.91
C ASP A 284 -21.21 -18.52 0.07
N ARG A 285 -21.02 -18.68 -1.24
CA ARG A 285 -20.77 -17.56 -2.15
C ARG A 285 -21.93 -16.55 -2.21
N LEU A 286 -23.16 -17.04 -2.22
CA LEU A 286 -24.35 -16.18 -2.27
C LEU A 286 -24.60 -15.51 -0.91
N ASP A 287 -24.34 -16.20 0.20
CA ASP A 287 -24.40 -15.63 1.53
C ASP A 287 -23.35 -14.52 1.71
N ALA A 288 -22.12 -14.76 1.27
CA ALA A 288 -21.08 -13.74 1.26
C ALA A 288 -21.50 -12.51 0.45
N TYR A 289 -22.02 -12.72 -0.76
CA TYR A 289 -22.51 -11.62 -1.61
C TYR A 289 -23.67 -10.85 -0.94
N ALA A 290 -24.63 -11.55 -0.36
CA ALA A 290 -25.74 -10.92 0.37
C ALA A 290 -25.23 -10.08 1.56
N LEU A 291 -24.27 -10.60 2.33
CA LEU A 291 -23.69 -9.90 3.48
C LEU A 291 -22.87 -8.66 3.05
N LEU A 292 -22.17 -8.69 1.94
CA LEU A 292 -21.48 -7.50 1.42
C LEU A 292 -22.46 -6.35 1.16
N GLY A 293 -23.69 -6.63 0.71
CA GLY A 293 -24.72 -5.62 0.53
C GLY A 293 -25.12 -4.88 1.83
N GLN A 294 -24.78 -5.44 3.00
CA GLN A 294 -25.14 -4.89 4.31
C GLN A 294 -23.94 -4.41 5.11
N LEU A 295 -22.77 -5.02 4.92
CA LEU A 295 -21.60 -4.86 5.80
C LEU A 295 -20.38 -4.26 5.11
N ALA A 296 -20.30 -4.34 3.78
CA ALA A 296 -19.14 -3.85 3.08
C ALA A 296 -18.96 -2.33 3.24
N VAL A 297 -17.71 -1.93 3.42
CA VAL A 297 -17.28 -0.53 3.28
C VAL A 297 -16.45 -0.46 2.02
N SER A 298 -16.86 0.37 1.07
CA SER A 298 -16.15 0.52 -0.21
C SER A 298 -15.63 1.93 -0.32
N THR A 299 -14.30 2.08 -0.36
CA THR A 299 -13.63 3.37 -0.53
C THR A 299 -13.01 3.46 -1.92
N VAL A 300 -12.91 4.65 -2.44
CA VAL A 300 -12.15 4.93 -3.66
C VAL A 300 -10.78 5.41 -3.24
N ALA A 301 -9.75 4.62 -3.49
CA ALA A 301 -8.39 4.95 -3.11
C ALA A 301 -7.83 6.04 -4.03
N ASN A 302 -7.90 5.84 -5.36
CA ASN A 302 -7.58 6.87 -6.33
C ASN A 302 -8.50 6.82 -7.57
N ILE A 303 -8.70 7.99 -8.22
CA ILE A 303 -9.41 8.14 -9.49
C ILE A 303 -8.60 8.97 -10.51
N VAL A 304 -7.29 9.02 -10.33
CA VAL A 304 -6.40 9.90 -11.09
C VAL A 304 -5.45 9.15 -12.00
N ASP A 305 -5.09 7.95 -11.61
CA ASP A 305 -4.12 7.09 -12.28
C ASP A 305 -4.65 6.44 -13.57
N PRO A 306 -3.78 5.78 -14.36
CA PRO A 306 -4.18 5.05 -15.55
C PRO A 306 -5.25 3.99 -15.31
N ALA A 307 -5.26 3.36 -14.11
CA ALA A 307 -6.38 2.59 -13.58
C ALA A 307 -6.81 3.16 -12.24
N TYR A 308 -8.11 3.11 -11.93
CA TYR A 308 -8.68 3.57 -10.66
C TYR A 308 -8.66 2.45 -9.64
N THR A 309 -8.40 2.76 -8.38
CA THR A 309 -8.37 1.74 -7.32
C THR A 309 -9.55 1.91 -6.36
N VAL A 310 -10.26 0.81 -6.13
CA VAL A 310 -11.31 0.67 -5.12
C VAL A 310 -10.87 -0.33 -4.07
N ILE A 311 -11.07 0.00 -2.80
CA ILE A 311 -10.86 -0.92 -1.68
C ILE A 311 -12.21 -1.39 -1.16
N ALA A 312 -12.49 -2.69 -1.33
CA ALA A 312 -13.63 -3.34 -0.73
C ALA A 312 -13.24 -3.95 0.61
N LYS A 313 -13.99 -3.66 1.68
CA LYS A 313 -13.65 -4.03 3.06
C LYS A 313 -14.79 -4.83 3.69
N PHE A 314 -14.45 -5.89 4.44
CA PHE A 314 -15.37 -6.65 5.27
C PHE A 314 -14.93 -6.61 6.74
N PRO A 315 -15.82 -6.28 7.70
CA PRO A 315 -15.43 -6.14 9.10
C PRO A 315 -15.13 -7.50 9.76
N LYS A 316 -13.91 -7.66 10.29
CA LYS A 316 -13.44 -8.90 10.92
C LYS A 316 -14.31 -9.41 12.06
N ARG A 317 -15.03 -8.52 12.75
CA ARG A 317 -15.93 -8.90 13.85
C ARG A 317 -17.08 -9.83 13.44
N TYR A 318 -17.35 -9.94 12.14
CA TYR A 318 -18.38 -10.83 11.59
C TYR A 318 -17.80 -12.08 10.92
N LEU A 319 -16.47 -12.26 10.93
CA LEU A 319 -15.84 -13.48 10.46
C LEU A 319 -16.08 -14.62 11.46
N PRO A 320 -16.22 -15.88 11.00
CA PRO A 320 -16.24 -17.05 11.86
C PRO A 320 -14.99 -17.11 12.77
N LYS A 321 -15.20 -17.58 14.01
CA LYS A 321 -14.12 -17.77 14.97
C LYS A 321 -13.40 -19.09 14.71
#